data_377c1d23256f9128e97fbe1e3bfbd95b
#
_entry.id   377c1d23256f9128e97fbe1e3bfbd95b
#
_cell.length_a   1.000
_cell.length_b   1.000
_cell.length_c   1.000
_cell.angle_alpha   90.00
_cell.angle_beta   90.00
_cell.angle_gamma   90.00
#
_symmetry.space_group_name_H-M   'P 1'
#
loop_
_entity.id
_entity.type
_entity.pdbx_description
1 polymer ?
#
loop_
_entity_poly.entity_id
_entity_poly.type
_entity_poly.pdbx_seq_one_letter_code
_entity_poly.pdbx_strand_id
1 'polypeptide(L)'
;MSKQNKVLPILMFCALPASGKSESRRFFKSLTPEEMAQFHLGDSSTQVDDYPYVDALEKIDVFCRETLETTIFKDPNTRLFLNGYEWGVLTYLINEDYLDIKKLDKKIPKEYEEDPVKWLFKRYDDASEKTGKVPRRFEELEKKSDKDKFAEFKKKCFDLCKTLLHDKYDNIPESLEGKTIIFEFSRGGAKGSSFPLKPPYGYQYTLSLFEDEILKNANILYIWVTPEQSFNKNKQRALEGLQGKSQTVSTQLSLNHGVPDSVMNNEYGVDDFEYLISQSKNGKYVPIIKDGKEFKVKAGRLDNRCDLTSDFRKPQKDWTKEQIEKMTEAMKKAFDALICDKTE
;
A
#
# COMPACT_ATOMS: atom_id res chain seq x y z
N MET A 1 -29.03 1.70 26.50
CA MET A 1 -28.60 2.00 25.12
C MET A 1 -27.13 1.62 25.03
N SER A 2 -26.81 0.49 24.38
CA SER A 2 -25.42 0.08 24.14
C SER A 2 -24.76 1.16 23.26
N LYS A 3 -23.63 1.73 23.71
CA LYS A 3 -22.77 2.53 22.84
C LYS A 3 -22.39 1.61 21.67
N GLN A 4 -23.03 1.79 20.52
CA GLN A 4 -22.58 1.13 19.30
C GLN A 4 -21.10 1.49 19.13
N ASN A 5 -20.21 0.52 19.25
CA ASN A 5 -18.78 0.73 19.05
C ASN A 5 -18.61 1.28 17.63
N LYS A 6 -18.20 2.54 17.51
CA LYS A 6 -18.04 3.21 16.24
C LYS A 6 -16.90 2.53 15.48
N VAL A 7 -17.21 1.85 14.39
CA VAL A 7 -16.23 1.20 13.53
C VAL A 7 -15.34 2.25 12.87
N LEU A 8 -14.04 2.02 12.87
CA LEU A 8 -13.07 2.83 12.11
C LEU A 8 -13.29 2.59 10.61
N PRO A 9 -13.69 3.61 9.83
CA PRO A 9 -14.06 3.39 8.42
C PRO A 9 -12.84 3.11 7.54
N ILE A 10 -11.67 3.70 7.87
CA ILE A 10 -10.41 3.53 7.13
C ILE A 10 -9.28 3.28 8.13
N LEU A 11 -8.52 2.21 7.88
CA LEU A 11 -7.28 1.92 8.60
C LEU A 11 -6.11 1.83 7.60
N MET A 12 -5.13 2.70 7.73
CA MET A 12 -3.93 2.72 6.90
C MET A 12 -2.79 1.96 7.59
N PHE A 13 -2.27 0.93 6.95
CA PHE A 13 -1.05 0.24 7.39
C PHE A 13 0.16 0.94 6.80
N CYS A 14 0.86 1.70 7.64
CA CYS A 14 2.08 2.39 7.29
C CYS A 14 3.28 1.66 7.90
N ALA A 15 4.29 1.35 7.11
CA ALA A 15 5.52 0.72 7.57
C ALA A 15 6.56 0.66 6.44
N LEU A 16 7.81 0.45 6.78
CA LEU A 16 8.82 0.03 5.81
C LEU A 16 8.50 -1.37 5.25
N PRO A 17 9.07 -1.80 4.12
CA PRO A 17 8.94 -3.16 3.63
C PRO A 17 9.34 -4.21 4.69
N ALA A 18 8.76 -5.40 4.62
CA ALA A 18 9.04 -6.51 5.52
C ALA A 18 8.83 -6.24 7.03
N SER A 19 8.10 -5.19 7.40
CA SER A 19 7.84 -4.80 8.80
C SER A 19 6.71 -5.59 9.48
N GLY A 20 5.98 -6.44 8.76
CA GLY A 20 4.90 -7.25 9.35
C GLY A 20 3.48 -6.79 8.99
N LYS A 21 3.28 -5.94 7.97
CA LYS A 21 1.93 -5.50 7.53
C LYS A 21 1.03 -6.67 7.15
N SER A 22 1.49 -7.51 6.26
CA SER A 22 0.70 -8.66 5.78
C SER A 22 0.42 -9.68 6.89
N GLU A 23 1.37 -9.88 7.80
CA GLU A 23 1.22 -10.73 8.97
C GLU A 23 0.19 -10.14 9.96
N SER A 24 0.21 -8.84 10.21
CA SER A 24 -0.80 -8.13 11.01
C SER A 24 -2.19 -8.26 10.42
N ARG A 25 -2.31 -8.15 9.09
CA ARG A 25 -3.57 -8.37 8.38
C ARG A 25 -4.06 -9.83 8.52
N ARG A 26 -3.16 -10.82 8.42
CA ARG A 26 -3.52 -12.23 8.67
C ARG A 26 -4.01 -12.45 10.09
N PHE A 27 -3.38 -11.80 11.08
CA PHE A 27 -3.85 -11.82 12.45
C PHE A 27 -5.29 -11.28 12.54
N PHE A 28 -5.59 -10.10 12.00
CA PHE A 28 -6.96 -9.57 12.00
C PHE A 28 -7.96 -10.49 11.29
N LYS A 29 -7.59 -11.08 10.15
CA LYS A 29 -8.45 -12.04 9.44
C LYS A 29 -8.74 -13.32 10.22
N SER A 30 -7.96 -13.64 11.24
CA SER A 30 -8.17 -14.82 12.11
C SER A 30 -9.12 -14.55 13.27
N LEU A 31 -9.43 -13.29 13.55
CA LEU A 31 -10.27 -12.87 14.66
C LEU A 31 -11.76 -13.05 14.34
N THR A 32 -12.55 -13.36 15.38
CA THR A 32 -14.01 -13.31 15.26
C THR A 32 -14.51 -11.85 15.16
N PRO A 33 -15.76 -11.62 14.71
CA PRO A 33 -16.33 -10.28 14.70
C PRO A 33 -16.31 -9.59 16.07
N GLU A 34 -16.51 -10.33 17.16
CA GLU A 34 -16.46 -9.81 18.53
C GLU A 34 -15.05 -9.40 18.93
N GLU A 35 -14.05 -10.16 18.52
CA GLU A 35 -12.63 -9.82 18.74
C GLU A 35 -12.21 -8.61 17.90
N MET A 36 -12.66 -8.54 16.64
CA MET A 36 -12.43 -7.37 15.75
C MET A 36 -13.04 -6.09 16.37
N ALA A 37 -14.24 -6.19 16.98
CA ALA A 37 -14.90 -5.06 17.60
C ALA A 37 -14.11 -4.47 18.79
N GLN A 38 -13.23 -5.25 19.45
CA GLN A 38 -12.33 -4.73 20.49
C GLN A 38 -11.30 -3.75 19.94
N PHE A 39 -10.99 -3.83 18.65
CA PHE A 39 -10.12 -2.90 17.92
C PHE A 39 -10.92 -1.83 17.17
N HIS A 40 -12.24 -1.73 17.39
CA HIS A 40 -13.12 -0.86 16.59
C HIS A 40 -13.03 -1.12 15.09
N LEU A 41 -12.73 -2.35 14.70
CA LEU A 41 -12.70 -2.80 13.33
C LEU A 41 -13.98 -3.52 12.97
N GLY A 42 -14.48 -3.25 11.78
CA GLY A 42 -15.50 -4.04 11.12
C GLY A 42 -14.90 -5.11 10.20
N ASP A 43 -15.71 -5.67 9.31
CA ASP A 43 -15.20 -6.53 8.25
C ASP A 43 -14.14 -5.77 7.43
N SER A 44 -12.92 -6.28 7.45
CA SER A 44 -11.73 -5.70 6.81
C SER A 44 -11.31 -6.46 5.55
N SER A 45 -12.25 -7.11 4.87
CA SER A 45 -11.98 -7.84 3.62
C SER A 45 -11.64 -6.92 2.45
N THR A 46 -12.23 -5.71 2.41
CA THR A 46 -11.97 -4.70 1.36
C THR A 46 -10.63 -4.00 1.59
N GLN A 47 -9.81 -3.97 0.56
CA GLN A 47 -8.42 -3.53 0.64
C GLN A 47 -8.04 -2.62 -0.51
N VAL A 48 -7.25 -1.59 -0.22
CA VAL A 48 -6.62 -0.70 -1.19
C VAL A 48 -5.11 -0.81 -1.00
N ASP A 49 -4.39 -1.27 -2.04
CA ASP A 49 -2.98 -1.61 -2.00
C ASP A 49 -2.28 -1.09 -3.26
N ASP A 50 -1.15 -0.43 -3.11
CA ASP A 50 -0.36 0.07 -4.24
C ASP A 50 0.55 -1.00 -4.87
N TYR A 51 0.83 -2.10 -4.16
CA TYR A 51 1.73 -3.14 -4.65
C TYR A 51 1.29 -3.78 -5.97
N PRO A 52 0.00 -4.10 -6.22
CA PRO A 52 -0.42 -4.63 -7.51
C PRO A 52 -0.05 -3.73 -8.70
N TYR A 53 -0.09 -2.41 -8.49
CA TYR A 53 0.35 -1.46 -9.52
C TYR A 53 1.87 -1.45 -9.66
N VAL A 54 2.63 -1.50 -8.56
CA VAL A 54 4.11 -1.59 -8.61
C VAL A 54 4.55 -2.82 -9.41
N ASP A 55 3.94 -3.98 -9.16
CA ASP A 55 4.20 -5.24 -9.86
C ASP A 55 3.81 -5.14 -11.35
N ALA A 56 2.65 -4.54 -11.63
CA ALA A 56 2.18 -4.35 -13.00
C ALA A 56 3.13 -3.44 -13.82
N LEU A 57 3.55 -2.30 -13.26
CA LEU A 57 4.49 -1.39 -13.93
C LEU A 57 5.83 -2.07 -14.22
N GLU A 58 6.30 -2.91 -13.31
CA GLU A 58 7.54 -3.68 -13.50
C GLU A 58 7.41 -4.72 -14.62
N LYS A 59 6.28 -5.43 -14.71
CA LYS A 59 6.01 -6.37 -15.80
C LYS A 59 5.83 -5.66 -17.15
N ILE A 60 5.18 -4.51 -17.13
CA ILE A 60 5.03 -3.66 -18.34
C ILE A 60 6.40 -3.22 -18.85
N ASP A 61 7.34 -2.84 -17.97
CA ASP A 61 8.72 -2.53 -18.39
C ASP A 61 9.43 -3.73 -19.04
N VAL A 62 9.16 -4.97 -18.58
CA VAL A 62 9.66 -6.17 -19.26
C VAL A 62 9.10 -6.25 -20.67
N PHE A 63 7.80 -6.08 -20.86
CA PHE A 63 7.15 -6.11 -22.17
C PHE A 63 7.63 -4.97 -23.09
N CYS A 64 7.85 -3.77 -22.51
CA CYS A 64 8.44 -2.65 -23.25
C CYS A 64 9.83 -2.99 -23.80
N ARG A 65 10.70 -3.59 -22.98
CA ARG A 65 12.05 -3.99 -23.44
C ARG A 65 12.00 -5.04 -24.55
N GLU A 66 11.09 -6.00 -24.44
CA GLU A 66 10.95 -7.10 -25.41
C GLU A 66 10.40 -6.65 -26.76
N THR A 67 9.52 -5.63 -26.79
CA THR A 67 8.81 -5.24 -28.01
C THR A 67 9.27 -3.89 -28.57
N LEU A 68 9.58 -2.94 -27.68
CA LEU A 68 9.87 -1.55 -28.02
C LEU A 68 11.32 -1.14 -27.71
N GLU A 69 12.12 -2.08 -27.19
CA GLU A 69 13.55 -1.88 -26.86
C GLU A 69 13.78 -0.69 -25.91
N THR A 70 12.80 -0.42 -25.04
CA THR A 70 12.83 0.71 -24.09
C THR A 70 12.29 0.31 -22.73
N THR A 71 12.46 1.20 -21.74
CA THR A 71 11.84 1.12 -20.43
C THR A 71 11.24 2.48 -20.08
N ILE A 72 10.14 2.50 -19.34
CA ILE A 72 9.40 3.74 -19.06
C ILE A 72 9.23 4.03 -17.58
N PHE A 73 9.34 3.04 -16.70
CA PHE A 73 9.09 3.22 -15.26
C PHE A 73 10.34 3.07 -14.42
N LYS A 74 11.09 1.98 -14.58
CA LYS A 74 12.21 1.62 -13.71
C LYS A 74 13.50 1.45 -14.47
N ASP A 75 14.59 1.87 -13.86
CA ASP A 75 15.93 1.53 -14.34
C ASP A 75 16.13 0.00 -14.27
N PRO A 76 16.53 -0.66 -15.36
CA PRO A 76 16.62 -2.12 -15.42
C PRO A 76 17.70 -2.71 -14.50
N ASN A 77 18.73 -1.93 -14.12
CA ASN A 77 19.84 -2.39 -13.29
C ASN A 77 19.59 -2.15 -11.81
N THR A 78 19.09 -0.98 -11.46
CA THR A 78 18.86 -0.58 -10.07
C THR A 78 17.44 -0.86 -9.60
N ARG A 79 16.49 -1.03 -10.50
CA ARG A 79 15.05 -1.20 -10.23
C ARG A 79 14.41 0.02 -9.55
N LEU A 80 15.12 1.13 -9.43
CA LEU A 80 14.59 2.40 -8.97
C LEU A 80 13.65 2.99 -10.02
N PHE A 81 12.66 3.75 -9.60
CA PHE A 81 11.88 4.54 -10.54
C PHE A 81 12.75 5.57 -11.25
N LEU A 82 12.59 5.68 -12.57
CA LEU A 82 13.24 6.70 -13.40
C LEU A 82 12.83 8.12 -12.99
N ASN A 83 11.66 8.24 -12.41
CA ASN A 83 11.16 9.46 -11.80
C ASN A 83 10.54 9.13 -10.44
N GLY A 84 11.12 9.64 -9.34
CA GLY A 84 10.64 9.36 -8.00
C GLY A 84 9.19 9.80 -7.74
N TYR A 85 8.63 10.74 -8.53
CA TYR A 85 7.23 11.14 -8.44
C TYR A 85 6.24 10.05 -8.88
N GLU A 86 6.72 8.89 -9.37
CA GLU A 86 5.90 7.69 -9.56
C GLU A 86 5.22 7.22 -8.26
N TRP A 87 5.82 7.47 -7.10
CA TRP A 87 5.17 7.24 -5.81
C TRP A 87 3.89 8.06 -5.63
N GLY A 88 3.86 9.26 -6.21
CA GLY A 88 2.66 10.09 -6.28
C GLY A 88 1.60 9.52 -7.23
N VAL A 89 2.01 9.01 -8.40
CA VAL A 89 1.10 8.35 -9.35
C VAL A 89 0.42 7.15 -8.69
N LEU A 90 1.19 6.29 -8.01
CA LEU A 90 0.64 5.16 -7.26
C LEU A 90 -0.36 5.60 -6.19
N THR A 91 -0.11 6.71 -5.51
CA THR A 91 -1.03 7.26 -4.52
C THR A 91 -2.35 7.73 -5.16
N TYR A 92 -2.30 8.37 -6.32
CA TYR A 92 -3.51 8.75 -7.04
C TYR A 92 -4.30 7.54 -7.57
N LEU A 93 -3.61 6.47 -7.98
CA LEU A 93 -4.29 5.22 -8.38
C LEU A 93 -5.06 4.58 -7.22
N ILE A 94 -4.49 4.55 -6.02
CA ILE A 94 -5.21 4.04 -4.83
C ILE A 94 -6.28 5.00 -4.32
N ASN A 95 -6.17 6.31 -4.54
CA ASN A 95 -7.28 7.25 -4.35
C ASN A 95 -8.48 6.88 -5.24
N GLU A 96 -8.22 6.59 -6.53
CA GLU A 96 -9.26 6.19 -7.47
C GLU A 96 -9.89 4.84 -7.08
N ASP A 97 -9.10 3.86 -6.63
CA ASP A 97 -9.62 2.60 -6.12
C ASP A 97 -10.60 2.81 -4.96
N TYR A 98 -10.27 3.70 -4.02
CA TYR A 98 -11.17 4.04 -2.92
C TYR A 98 -12.45 4.71 -3.41
N LEU A 99 -12.36 5.63 -4.36
CA LEU A 99 -13.53 6.31 -4.92
C LEU A 99 -14.43 5.32 -5.69
N ASP A 100 -13.86 4.32 -6.36
CA ASP A 100 -14.62 3.27 -7.03
C ASP A 100 -15.31 2.34 -6.01
N ILE A 101 -14.62 1.95 -4.94
CA ILE A 101 -15.22 1.20 -3.83
C ILE A 101 -16.42 1.96 -3.23
N LYS A 102 -16.32 3.27 -3.09
CA LYS A 102 -17.43 4.10 -2.57
C LYS A 102 -18.66 4.13 -3.46
N LYS A 103 -18.51 3.98 -4.76
CA LYS A 103 -19.64 3.91 -5.69
C LYS A 103 -20.42 2.62 -5.56
N LEU A 104 -19.81 1.56 -5.02
CA LEU A 104 -20.39 0.21 -4.89
C LEU A 104 -20.85 -0.39 -6.23
N ASP A 105 -20.31 0.11 -7.35
CA ASP A 105 -20.61 -0.40 -8.68
C ASP A 105 -19.62 -1.49 -9.08
N LYS A 106 -20.07 -2.72 -9.01
CA LYS A 106 -19.30 -3.93 -9.35
C LYS A 106 -19.26 -4.23 -10.85
N LYS A 107 -20.01 -3.46 -11.63
CA LYS A 107 -20.09 -3.72 -13.07
C LYS A 107 -18.91 -3.11 -13.79
N ILE A 108 -18.07 -3.96 -14.36
CA ILE A 108 -17.00 -3.51 -15.26
C ILE A 108 -17.64 -2.87 -16.51
N PRO A 109 -17.31 -1.62 -16.86
CA PRO A 109 -17.75 -1.00 -18.10
C PRO A 109 -17.34 -1.86 -19.31
N LYS A 110 -18.27 -2.07 -20.26
CA LYS A 110 -18.03 -2.92 -21.42
C LYS A 110 -16.77 -2.55 -22.20
N GLU A 111 -16.51 -1.25 -22.35
CA GLU A 111 -15.31 -0.77 -23.05
C GLU A 111 -13.98 -1.19 -22.37
N TYR A 112 -13.98 -1.38 -21.05
CA TYR A 112 -12.79 -1.82 -20.30
C TYR A 112 -12.70 -3.35 -20.23
N GLU A 113 -13.84 -4.04 -20.22
CA GLU A 113 -13.85 -5.50 -20.37
C GLU A 113 -13.31 -5.92 -21.74
N GLU A 114 -13.62 -5.16 -22.79
CA GLU A 114 -13.11 -5.41 -24.18
C GLU A 114 -11.65 -4.95 -24.35
N ASP A 115 -11.22 -3.86 -23.71
CA ASP A 115 -9.84 -3.34 -23.75
C ASP A 115 -9.33 -2.98 -22.35
N PRO A 116 -8.92 -3.97 -21.54
CA PRO A 116 -8.36 -3.73 -20.20
C PRO A 116 -7.03 -2.97 -20.24
N VAL A 117 -6.30 -2.99 -21.37
CA VAL A 117 -5.08 -2.21 -21.54
C VAL A 117 -5.40 -0.72 -21.59
N LYS A 118 -6.44 -0.34 -22.33
CA LYS A 118 -6.95 1.04 -22.37
C LYS A 118 -7.32 1.51 -20.94
N TRP A 119 -7.96 0.65 -20.14
CA TRP A 119 -8.34 0.98 -18.76
C TRP A 119 -7.12 1.34 -17.91
N LEU A 120 -6.09 0.49 -17.87
CA LEU A 120 -4.92 0.72 -17.04
C LEU A 120 -4.09 1.91 -17.53
N PHE A 121 -3.84 1.99 -18.85
CA PHE A 121 -3.01 3.04 -19.44
C PHE A 121 -3.63 4.42 -19.22
N LYS A 122 -4.95 4.53 -19.45
CA LYS A 122 -5.66 5.79 -19.21
C LYS A 122 -5.61 6.19 -17.75
N ARG A 123 -5.89 5.28 -16.83
CA ARG A 123 -5.84 5.57 -15.38
C ARG A 123 -4.45 6.01 -14.92
N TYR A 124 -3.42 5.31 -15.39
CA TYR A 124 -2.05 5.69 -15.07
C TYR A 124 -1.73 7.09 -15.60
N ASP A 125 -2.01 7.37 -16.86
CA ASP A 125 -1.73 8.67 -17.48
C ASP A 125 -2.52 9.82 -16.82
N ASP A 126 -3.78 9.59 -16.45
CA ASP A 126 -4.59 10.57 -15.71
C ASP A 126 -4.04 10.80 -14.29
N ALA A 127 -3.56 9.76 -13.62
CA ALA A 127 -2.91 9.87 -12.31
C ALA A 127 -1.55 10.58 -12.41
N SER A 128 -0.79 10.33 -13.47
CA SER A 128 0.50 11.00 -13.70
C SER A 128 0.33 12.51 -13.91
N GLU A 129 -0.68 12.91 -14.66
CA GLU A 129 -1.02 14.31 -14.90
C GLU A 129 -1.34 15.04 -13.59
N LYS A 130 -2.08 14.40 -12.66
CA LYS A 130 -2.38 14.96 -11.33
C LYS A 130 -1.12 15.26 -10.51
N THR A 131 -0.02 14.55 -10.71
CA THR A 131 1.25 14.86 -10.04
C THR A 131 1.88 16.17 -10.53
N GLY A 132 1.62 16.57 -11.77
CA GLY A 132 2.28 17.67 -12.46
C GLY A 132 3.80 17.49 -12.65
N LYS A 133 4.33 16.27 -12.40
CA LYS A 133 5.77 15.94 -12.39
C LYS A 133 6.12 14.70 -13.20
N VAL A 134 5.14 13.90 -13.55
CA VAL A 134 5.30 12.69 -14.37
C VAL A 134 4.55 12.91 -15.69
N PRO A 135 5.16 12.64 -16.84
CA PRO A 135 4.47 12.76 -18.13
C PRO A 135 3.41 11.64 -18.28
N ARG A 136 2.48 11.84 -19.20
CA ARG A 136 1.54 10.79 -19.66
C ARG A 136 2.31 9.73 -20.45
N ARG A 137 2.88 8.77 -19.74
CA ARG A 137 3.90 7.86 -20.28
C ARG A 137 3.39 6.96 -21.39
N PHE A 138 2.17 6.44 -21.27
CA PHE A 138 1.61 5.55 -22.27
C PHE A 138 1.21 6.30 -23.53
N GLU A 139 0.64 7.49 -23.39
CA GLU A 139 0.33 8.36 -24.51
C GLU A 139 1.61 8.80 -25.27
N GLU A 140 2.67 9.14 -24.53
CA GLU A 140 3.97 9.46 -25.15
C GLU A 140 4.61 8.26 -25.82
N LEU A 141 4.52 7.07 -25.19
CA LEU A 141 5.06 5.83 -25.73
C LEU A 141 4.36 5.48 -27.05
N GLU A 142 3.03 5.57 -27.11
CA GLU A 142 2.25 5.34 -28.31
C GLU A 142 2.65 6.28 -29.45
N LYS A 143 2.81 7.58 -29.15
CA LYS A 143 3.20 8.59 -30.16
C LYS A 143 4.60 8.37 -30.73
N LYS A 144 5.51 7.80 -29.95
CA LYS A 144 6.93 7.62 -30.31
C LYS A 144 7.22 6.25 -30.93
N SER A 145 6.33 5.28 -30.73
CA SER A 145 6.54 3.90 -31.16
C SER A 145 6.05 3.64 -32.59
N ASP A 146 6.66 2.64 -33.22
CA ASP A 146 6.07 2.02 -34.41
C ASP A 146 4.71 1.40 -34.07
N LYS A 147 3.73 1.56 -34.98
CA LYS A 147 2.34 1.15 -34.70
C LYS A 147 2.19 -0.36 -34.51
N ASP A 148 2.91 -1.16 -35.29
CA ASP A 148 2.81 -2.62 -35.19
C ASP A 148 3.49 -3.14 -33.92
N LYS A 149 4.67 -2.60 -33.59
CA LYS A 149 5.37 -2.90 -32.36
C LYS A 149 4.54 -2.47 -31.12
N PHE A 150 3.88 -1.32 -31.18
CA PHE A 150 3.01 -0.88 -30.08
C PHE A 150 1.76 -1.76 -29.93
N ALA A 151 1.18 -2.22 -31.03
CA ALA A 151 0.08 -3.17 -31.00
C ALA A 151 0.51 -4.52 -30.38
N GLU A 152 1.72 -5.01 -30.71
CA GLU A 152 2.28 -6.20 -30.07
C GLU A 152 2.52 -6.01 -28.57
N PHE A 153 3.06 -4.86 -28.18
CA PHE A 153 3.23 -4.48 -26.78
C PHE A 153 1.89 -4.50 -26.03
N LYS A 154 0.85 -3.87 -26.55
CA LYS A 154 -0.51 -3.90 -25.95
C LYS A 154 -1.02 -5.33 -25.81
N LYS A 155 -0.81 -6.18 -26.81
CA LYS A 155 -1.20 -7.59 -26.74
C LYS A 155 -0.51 -8.33 -25.60
N LYS A 156 0.78 -8.08 -25.36
CA LYS A 156 1.50 -8.67 -24.19
C LYS A 156 0.97 -8.17 -22.86
N CYS A 157 0.51 -6.92 -22.77
CA CYS A 157 -0.06 -6.34 -21.55
C CYS A 157 -1.47 -6.85 -21.24
N PHE A 158 -2.19 -7.45 -22.20
CA PHE A 158 -3.63 -7.70 -22.10
C PHE A 158 -4.02 -8.52 -20.87
N ASP A 159 -3.43 -9.70 -20.67
CA ASP A 159 -3.80 -10.59 -19.58
C ASP A 159 -3.45 -9.99 -18.21
N LEU A 160 -2.31 -9.30 -18.11
CA LEU A 160 -1.92 -8.57 -16.90
C LEU A 160 -2.97 -7.49 -16.53
N CYS A 161 -3.34 -6.66 -17.50
CA CYS A 161 -4.30 -5.59 -17.31
C CYS A 161 -5.69 -6.14 -16.99
N LYS A 162 -6.10 -7.24 -17.64
CA LYS A 162 -7.38 -7.91 -17.40
C LYS A 162 -7.44 -8.45 -15.98
N THR A 163 -6.41 -9.13 -15.51
CA THR A 163 -6.33 -9.63 -14.13
C THR A 163 -6.46 -8.50 -13.14
N LEU A 164 -5.68 -7.43 -13.32
CA LEU A 164 -5.73 -6.27 -12.41
C LEU A 164 -7.10 -5.57 -12.41
N LEU A 165 -7.74 -5.44 -13.58
CA LEU A 165 -9.10 -4.90 -13.70
C LEU A 165 -10.11 -5.72 -12.89
N HIS A 166 -10.12 -7.05 -13.10
CA HIS A 166 -11.05 -7.95 -12.40
C HIS A 166 -10.79 -7.93 -10.88
N ASP A 167 -9.53 -8.04 -10.44
CA ASP A 167 -9.17 -7.96 -9.01
C ASP A 167 -9.68 -6.68 -8.35
N LYS A 168 -9.64 -5.53 -9.06
CA LYS A 168 -10.16 -4.26 -8.55
C LYS A 168 -11.68 -4.25 -8.40
N TYR A 169 -12.41 -4.76 -9.38
CA TYR A 169 -13.86 -4.80 -9.31
C TYR A 169 -14.37 -5.87 -8.33
N ASP A 170 -13.71 -7.02 -8.23
CA ASP A 170 -14.03 -8.06 -7.26
C ASP A 170 -13.82 -7.61 -5.80
N ASN A 171 -12.90 -6.65 -5.57
CA ASN A 171 -12.65 -6.06 -4.25
C ASN A 171 -13.76 -5.09 -3.81
N ILE A 172 -14.66 -4.64 -4.69
CA ILE A 172 -15.78 -3.75 -4.34
C ILE A 172 -16.81 -4.54 -3.51
N PRO A 173 -17.12 -4.11 -2.27
CA PRO A 173 -18.08 -4.81 -1.42
C PRO A 173 -19.52 -4.51 -1.82
N GLU A 174 -20.48 -5.31 -1.32
CA GLU A 174 -21.92 -5.05 -1.50
C GLU A 174 -22.38 -3.83 -0.67
N SER A 175 -21.73 -3.54 0.44
CA SER A 175 -22.04 -2.43 1.35
C SER A 175 -20.80 -2.00 2.08
N LEU A 176 -20.73 -0.74 2.48
CA LEU A 176 -19.70 -0.21 3.39
C LEU A 176 -20.14 -0.19 4.86
N GLU A 177 -21.39 -0.53 5.14
CA GLU A 177 -21.89 -0.58 6.51
C GLU A 177 -21.16 -1.65 7.33
N GLY A 178 -20.66 -1.26 8.49
CA GLY A 178 -19.95 -2.18 9.38
C GLY A 178 -18.59 -2.66 8.83
N LYS A 179 -18.02 -1.99 7.82
CA LYS A 179 -16.72 -2.36 7.24
C LYS A 179 -15.62 -1.38 7.60
N THR A 180 -14.40 -1.90 7.63
CA THR A 180 -13.16 -1.11 7.67
C THR A 180 -12.39 -1.34 6.38
N ILE A 181 -12.16 -0.28 5.60
CA ILE A 181 -11.32 -0.35 4.40
C ILE A 181 -9.87 -0.28 4.84
N ILE A 182 -9.08 -1.27 4.46
CA ILE A 182 -7.64 -1.32 4.75
C ILE A 182 -6.86 -0.70 3.60
N PHE A 183 -6.07 0.33 3.90
CA PHE A 183 -5.04 0.82 2.97
C PHE A 183 -3.69 0.22 3.35
N GLU A 184 -2.96 -0.31 2.39
CA GLU A 184 -1.62 -0.86 2.61
C GLU A 184 -0.62 -0.24 1.64
N PHE A 185 0.39 0.46 2.16
CA PHE A 185 1.48 1.04 1.37
C PHE A 185 2.74 1.25 2.23
N SER A 186 3.90 1.27 1.57
CA SER A 186 5.18 1.59 2.19
C SER A 186 5.75 2.86 1.59
N ARG A 187 6.31 3.72 2.43
CA ARG A 187 7.00 4.94 1.98
C ARG A 187 8.26 5.15 2.81
N GLY A 188 9.24 5.78 2.20
CA GLY A 188 10.50 6.10 2.86
C GLY A 188 11.34 7.02 1.98
N GLY A 189 12.62 7.05 2.24
CA GLY A 189 13.63 7.79 1.49
C GLY A 189 14.99 7.12 1.57
N ALA A 190 16.00 7.72 0.95
CA ALA A 190 17.34 7.17 0.92
C ALA A 190 17.96 7.07 2.32
N LYS A 191 18.77 6.04 2.52
CA LYS A 191 19.53 5.86 3.76
C LYS A 191 20.38 7.09 4.06
N GLY A 192 20.27 7.59 5.29
CA GLY A 192 20.98 8.79 5.73
C GLY A 192 20.30 10.12 5.38
N SER A 193 19.10 10.09 4.79
CA SER A 193 18.33 11.31 4.57
C SER A 193 17.97 12.02 5.87
N SER A 194 17.99 13.36 5.84
CA SER A 194 17.53 14.20 6.95
C SER A 194 16.01 14.39 6.90
N PHE A 195 15.39 14.68 8.07
CA PHE A 195 13.97 14.97 8.17
C PHE A 195 13.67 16.48 8.19
N PRO A 196 12.51 16.91 7.66
CA PRO A 196 11.51 16.10 6.94
C PRO A 196 12.04 15.56 5.61
N LEU A 197 11.58 14.38 5.20
CA LEU A 197 11.86 13.88 3.85
C LEU A 197 11.28 14.84 2.82
N LYS A 198 12.05 15.10 1.76
CA LYS A 198 11.61 15.98 0.68
C LYS A 198 10.77 15.21 -0.35
N PRO A 199 9.75 15.85 -0.95
CA PRO A 199 9.04 15.24 -2.09
C PRO A 199 10.04 14.74 -3.16
N PRO A 200 9.77 13.59 -3.78
CA PRO A 200 8.54 12.81 -3.71
C PRO A 200 8.54 11.69 -2.63
N TYR A 201 9.42 11.75 -1.67
CA TYR A 201 9.64 10.69 -0.69
C TYR A 201 8.89 10.92 0.64
N GLY A 202 8.71 9.82 1.38
CA GLY A 202 8.15 9.83 2.73
C GLY A 202 6.62 9.84 2.82
N TYR A 203 6.16 9.71 4.05
CA TYR A 203 4.73 9.70 4.37
C TYR A 203 4.10 11.09 4.31
N GLN A 204 4.85 12.16 4.63
CA GLN A 204 4.31 13.53 4.52
C GLN A 204 3.84 13.83 3.10
N TYR A 205 4.67 13.54 2.10
CA TYR A 205 4.31 13.73 0.70
C TYR A 205 3.13 12.84 0.29
N THR A 206 3.23 11.53 0.53
CA THR A 206 2.19 10.59 0.13
C THR A 206 0.83 10.90 0.76
N LEU A 207 0.81 11.15 2.09
CA LEU A 207 -0.45 11.45 2.78
C LEU A 207 -1.08 12.77 2.32
N SER A 208 -0.27 13.75 1.90
CA SER A 208 -0.79 15.01 1.36
C SER A 208 -1.51 14.86 0.01
N LEU A 209 -1.30 13.75 -0.71
CA LEU A 209 -1.96 13.47 -2.00
C LEU A 209 -3.30 12.76 -1.87
N PHE A 210 -3.64 12.23 -0.68
CA PHE A 210 -4.93 11.59 -0.47
C PHE A 210 -6.08 12.61 -0.51
N GLU A 211 -7.25 12.13 -0.95
CA GLU A 211 -8.47 12.93 -0.93
C GLU A 211 -8.82 13.39 0.50
N ASP A 212 -9.37 14.59 0.62
CA ASP A 212 -9.76 15.16 1.92
C ASP A 212 -10.68 14.24 2.72
N GLU A 213 -11.55 13.52 2.03
CA GLU A 213 -12.47 12.57 2.66
C GLU A 213 -11.71 11.38 3.27
N ILE A 214 -10.68 10.88 2.60
CA ILE A 214 -9.83 9.82 3.12
C ILE A 214 -9.13 10.32 4.39
N LEU A 215 -8.48 11.49 4.34
CA LEU A 215 -7.75 12.04 5.48
C LEU A 215 -8.63 12.32 6.70
N LYS A 216 -9.89 12.73 6.49
CA LYS A 216 -10.86 12.96 7.57
C LYS A 216 -11.30 11.69 8.28
N ASN A 217 -11.32 10.57 7.58
CA ASN A 217 -11.82 9.28 8.07
C ASN A 217 -10.71 8.27 8.38
N ALA A 218 -9.48 8.55 7.97
CA ALA A 218 -8.33 7.68 8.17
C ALA A 218 -7.87 7.62 9.62
N ASN A 219 -7.41 6.43 9.98
CA ASN A 219 -6.62 6.15 11.17
C ASN A 219 -5.40 5.36 10.72
N ILE A 220 -4.23 5.62 11.28
CA ILE A 220 -3.00 4.98 10.87
C ILE A 220 -2.55 3.97 11.92
N LEU A 221 -2.31 2.74 11.52
CA LEU A 221 -1.54 1.77 12.26
C LEU A 221 -0.12 1.76 11.68
N TYR A 222 0.81 2.37 12.41
CA TYR A 222 2.22 2.35 12.05
C TYR A 222 2.90 1.12 12.66
N ILE A 223 3.38 0.21 11.81
CA ILE A 223 4.10 -0.98 12.25
C ILE A 223 5.60 -0.67 12.21
N TRP A 224 6.14 -0.39 13.38
CA TRP A 224 7.49 0.13 13.54
C TRP A 224 8.54 -0.96 13.66
N VAL A 225 9.53 -0.91 12.80
CA VAL A 225 10.82 -1.61 12.87
C VAL A 225 11.92 -0.62 12.55
N THR A 226 13.15 -0.91 12.95
CA THR A 226 14.26 -0.09 12.46
C THR A 226 14.51 -0.33 10.97
N PRO A 227 15.07 0.65 10.22
CA PRO A 227 15.44 0.45 8.82
C PRO A 227 16.36 -0.76 8.61
N GLU A 228 17.29 -1.02 9.54
CA GLU A 228 18.16 -2.17 9.51
C GLU A 228 17.39 -3.49 9.67
N GLN A 229 16.42 -3.55 10.59
CA GLN A 229 15.55 -4.72 10.75
C GLN A 229 14.71 -4.96 9.51
N SER A 230 14.14 -3.91 8.92
CA SER A 230 13.40 -3.98 7.66
C SER A 230 14.27 -4.59 6.55
N PHE A 231 15.49 -4.07 6.39
CA PHE A 231 16.44 -4.55 5.39
C PHE A 231 16.82 -6.03 5.59
N ASN A 232 17.14 -6.43 6.82
CA ASN A 232 17.50 -7.81 7.14
C ASN A 232 16.33 -8.79 6.94
N LYS A 233 15.14 -8.42 7.39
CA LYS A 233 13.90 -9.20 7.17
C LYS A 233 13.56 -9.32 5.68
N ASN A 234 13.79 -8.27 4.90
CA ASN A 234 13.60 -8.29 3.46
C ASN A 234 14.57 -9.27 2.77
N LYS A 235 15.84 -9.28 3.14
CA LYS A 235 16.82 -10.26 2.63
C LYS A 235 16.44 -11.71 2.97
N GLN A 236 16.02 -11.95 4.21
CA GLN A 236 15.58 -13.27 4.62
C GLN A 236 14.39 -13.73 3.79
N ARG A 237 13.41 -12.85 3.57
CA ARG A 237 12.21 -13.12 2.74
C ARG A 237 12.59 -13.48 1.30
N ALA A 238 13.56 -12.77 0.70
CA ALA A 238 14.06 -13.06 -0.64
C ALA A 238 14.70 -14.45 -0.72
N LEU A 239 15.50 -14.83 0.29
CA LEU A 239 16.13 -16.17 0.37
C LEU A 239 15.10 -17.29 0.53
N GLU A 240 14.08 -17.09 1.37
CA GLU A 240 12.99 -18.07 1.56
C GLU A 240 12.19 -18.26 0.25
N GLY A 241 11.94 -17.19 -0.49
CA GLY A 241 11.29 -17.23 -1.80
C GLY A 241 12.06 -18.05 -2.83
N LEU A 242 13.39 -17.88 -2.90
CA LEU A 242 14.26 -18.64 -3.81
C LEU A 242 14.33 -20.13 -3.46
N GLN A 243 14.15 -20.49 -2.19
CA GLN A 243 14.20 -21.90 -1.72
C GLN A 243 12.85 -22.64 -1.87
N GLY A 244 11.82 -21.99 -2.42
CA GLY A 244 10.48 -22.58 -2.53
C GLY A 244 9.83 -22.92 -1.18
N LYS A 245 10.38 -22.41 -0.05
CA LYS A 245 9.91 -22.71 1.31
C LYS A 245 8.68 -21.89 1.72
N SER A 246 8.20 -21.04 0.85
CA SER A 246 6.99 -20.27 1.11
C SER A 246 5.76 -21.17 0.98
N GLN A 247 5.32 -21.71 2.10
CA GLN A 247 4.08 -22.52 2.21
C GLN A 247 2.82 -21.64 2.31
N THR A 248 2.82 -20.45 1.76
CA THR A 248 1.62 -19.63 1.77
C THR A 248 0.73 -19.99 0.59
N VAL A 249 -0.28 -20.80 0.89
CA VAL A 249 -1.49 -20.91 0.07
C VAL A 249 -2.23 -19.57 0.17
N SER A 250 -1.81 -18.57 -0.55
CA SER A 250 -2.60 -17.37 -0.76
C SER A 250 -2.35 -16.86 -2.16
N THR A 251 -3.42 -16.48 -2.79
CA THR A 251 -3.53 -15.79 -4.07
C THR A 251 -2.80 -14.44 -4.15
N GLN A 252 -1.90 -14.14 -3.20
CA GLN A 252 -1.19 -12.87 -3.12
C GLN A 252 0.28 -13.06 -3.49
N LEU A 253 0.61 -12.69 -4.71
CA LEU A 253 1.96 -12.59 -5.28
C LEU A 253 2.97 -11.80 -4.41
N SER A 254 2.48 -11.00 -3.44
CA SER A 254 3.30 -10.05 -2.69
C SER A 254 4.18 -10.60 -1.58
N LEU A 255 3.96 -11.84 -1.12
CA LEU A 255 4.66 -12.33 0.09
C LEU A 255 6.02 -12.97 -0.19
N ASN A 256 6.35 -13.29 -1.43
CA ASN A 256 7.49 -14.14 -1.77
C ASN A 256 8.66 -13.42 -2.46
N HIS A 257 8.51 -12.12 -2.80
CA HIS A 257 9.57 -11.39 -3.46
C HIS A 257 10.18 -10.35 -2.52
N GLY A 258 11.50 -10.45 -2.32
CA GLY A 258 12.26 -9.41 -1.64
C GLY A 258 12.33 -8.15 -2.51
N VAL A 259 12.28 -6.99 -1.89
CA VAL A 259 12.58 -5.71 -2.56
C VAL A 259 14.09 -5.68 -2.84
N PRO A 260 14.55 -5.27 -4.04
CA PRO A 260 15.97 -5.17 -4.36
C PRO A 260 16.76 -4.29 -3.38
N ASP A 261 18.01 -4.64 -3.09
CA ASP A 261 18.86 -3.90 -2.15
C ASP A 261 19.04 -2.43 -2.54
N SER A 262 19.12 -2.14 -3.83
CA SER A 262 19.15 -0.76 -4.36
C SER A 262 17.91 0.04 -3.96
N VAL A 263 16.73 -0.55 -4.11
CA VAL A 263 15.46 0.07 -3.74
C VAL A 263 15.35 0.22 -2.22
N MET A 264 15.74 -0.83 -1.47
CA MET A 264 15.77 -0.76 0.00
C MET A 264 16.67 0.38 0.52
N ASN A 265 17.82 0.62 -0.10
CA ASN A 265 18.75 1.66 0.34
C ASN A 265 18.33 3.07 -0.10
N ASN A 266 17.72 3.23 -1.28
CA ASN A 266 17.45 4.53 -1.88
C ASN A 266 16.00 5.03 -1.70
N GLU A 267 15.04 4.12 -1.47
CA GLU A 267 13.64 4.47 -1.33
C GLU A 267 13.04 4.07 0.03
N TYR A 268 13.69 3.13 0.76
CA TYR A 268 13.23 2.62 2.06
C TYR A 268 14.33 2.58 3.14
N GLY A 269 15.43 3.29 2.91
CA GLY A 269 16.56 3.33 3.85
C GLY A 269 16.26 4.07 5.16
N VAL A 270 15.22 4.91 5.16
CA VAL A 270 14.59 5.54 6.33
C VAL A 270 13.12 5.82 6.01
N ASP A 271 12.28 6.01 7.04
CA ASP A 271 10.96 6.64 6.89
C ASP A 271 10.83 7.86 7.83
N ASP A 272 9.88 8.73 7.55
CA ASP A 272 9.65 9.97 8.29
C ASP A 272 8.51 9.87 9.33
N PHE A 273 7.99 8.66 9.61
CA PHE A 273 6.78 8.53 10.39
C PHE A 273 6.96 8.98 11.85
N GLU A 274 8.04 8.55 12.52
CA GLU A 274 8.35 8.98 13.88
C GLU A 274 8.59 10.50 13.96
N TYR A 275 9.24 11.07 12.93
CA TYR A 275 9.39 12.52 12.83
C TYR A 275 8.02 13.21 12.75
N LEU A 276 7.11 12.73 11.88
CA LEU A 276 5.79 13.32 11.71
C LEU A 276 4.95 13.24 12.99
N ILE A 277 4.96 12.11 13.70
CA ILE A 277 4.29 11.99 15.01
C ILE A 277 4.87 13.00 16.01
N SER A 278 6.18 13.19 16.04
CA SER A 278 6.83 14.13 16.96
C SER A 278 6.42 15.60 16.71
N GLN A 279 5.90 15.93 15.54
CA GLN A 279 5.36 17.27 15.24
C GLN A 279 3.98 17.51 15.88
N SER A 280 3.31 16.47 16.36
CA SER A 280 2.03 16.62 17.06
C SER A 280 2.23 16.95 18.54
N LYS A 281 1.30 17.73 19.13
CA LYS A 281 1.41 18.18 20.53
C LYS A 281 1.43 17.04 21.54
N ASN A 282 0.81 15.91 21.22
CA ASN A 282 0.60 14.79 22.16
C ASN A 282 1.07 13.43 21.60
N GLY A 283 1.72 13.38 20.44
CA GLY A 283 2.20 12.15 19.85
C GLY A 283 1.10 11.16 19.37
N LYS A 284 -0.15 11.63 19.22
CA LYS A 284 -1.31 10.78 18.92
C LYS A 284 -1.83 10.93 17.47
N TYR A 285 -1.28 11.84 16.71
CA TYR A 285 -1.69 12.06 15.31
C TYR A 285 -0.51 12.50 14.43
N VAL A 286 -0.65 12.29 13.15
CA VAL A 286 0.25 12.82 12.12
C VAL A 286 -0.40 14.10 11.56
N PRO A 287 0.25 15.27 11.67
CA PRO A 287 -0.23 16.49 11.03
C PRO A 287 0.11 16.45 9.54
N ILE A 288 -0.90 16.52 8.69
CA ILE A 288 -0.74 16.53 7.22
C ILE A 288 -1.14 17.88 6.69
N ILE A 289 -0.22 18.56 6.03
CA ILE A 289 -0.51 19.84 5.37
C ILE A 289 -0.83 19.57 3.91
N LYS A 290 -2.04 19.92 3.49
CA LYS A 290 -2.51 19.84 2.12
C LYS A 290 -3.25 21.12 1.75
N ASP A 291 -2.83 21.78 0.69
CA ASP A 291 -3.46 23.02 0.17
C ASP A 291 -3.70 24.09 1.26
N GLY A 292 -2.71 24.25 2.16
CA GLY A 292 -2.76 25.18 3.28
C GLY A 292 -3.69 24.77 4.45
N LYS A 293 -4.30 23.59 4.40
CA LYS A 293 -5.12 23.02 5.48
C LYS A 293 -4.33 21.96 6.24
N GLU A 294 -4.51 21.91 7.55
CA GLU A 294 -3.98 20.84 8.39
C GLU A 294 -5.04 19.75 8.63
N PHE A 295 -4.67 18.51 8.32
CA PHE A 295 -5.41 17.31 8.70
C PHE A 295 -4.67 16.60 9.84
N LYS A 296 -5.38 16.26 10.91
CA LYS A 296 -4.85 15.52 12.05
C LYS A 296 -5.29 14.07 11.95
N VAL A 297 -4.45 13.23 11.32
CA VAL A 297 -4.76 11.82 11.14
C VAL A 297 -4.27 11.06 12.35
N LYS A 298 -5.18 10.42 13.10
CA LYS A 298 -4.84 9.64 14.29
C LYS A 298 -3.87 8.53 13.94
N ALA A 299 -2.88 8.29 14.80
CA ALA A 299 -1.86 7.29 14.58
C ALA A 299 -1.61 6.47 15.86
N GLY A 300 -1.65 5.15 15.69
CA GLY A 300 -1.24 4.19 16.70
C GLY A 300 -0.01 3.43 16.24
N ARG A 301 0.88 3.07 17.15
CA ARG A 301 2.15 2.41 16.86
C ARG A 301 2.19 0.99 17.40
N LEU A 302 2.37 0.03 16.49
CA LEU A 302 2.76 -1.33 16.84
C LEU A 302 4.30 -1.40 16.81
N ASP A 303 4.93 -1.50 17.99
CA ASP A 303 6.38 -1.71 18.08
C ASP A 303 6.70 -3.18 17.75
N ASN A 304 7.16 -3.42 16.53
CA ASN A 304 7.51 -4.75 16.03
C ASN A 304 9.02 -5.01 16.01
N ARG A 305 9.79 -4.23 16.76
CA ARG A 305 11.26 -4.43 16.84
C ARG A 305 11.63 -5.73 17.56
N CYS A 306 10.75 -6.25 18.42
CA CYS A 306 10.90 -7.57 19.06
C CYS A 306 10.31 -8.73 18.22
N ASP A 307 9.92 -8.46 16.97
CA ASP A 307 9.40 -9.45 16.02
C ASP A 307 8.13 -10.19 16.47
N LEU A 308 7.09 -9.45 16.76
CA LEU A 308 5.78 -10.00 17.14
C LEU A 308 5.05 -10.67 15.97
N THR A 309 5.47 -10.44 14.71
CA THR A 309 4.66 -10.75 13.54
C THR A 309 5.12 -11.97 12.75
N SER A 310 6.40 -12.36 12.81
CA SER A 310 6.95 -13.42 11.93
C SER A 310 6.26 -14.78 12.10
N ASP A 311 5.82 -15.12 13.30
CA ASP A 311 5.10 -16.37 13.55
C ASP A 311 3.75 -16.46 12.81
N PHE A 312 3.12 -15.32 12.52
CA PHE A 312 1.86 -15.26 11.78
C PHE A 312 2.01 -15.54 10.26
N ARG A 313 3.22 -15.83 9.78
CA ARG A 313 3.47 -16.40 8.45
C ARG A 313 3.11 -17.87 8.38
N LYS A 314 3.21 -18.60 9.49
CA LYS A 314 2.83 -20.00 9.58
C LYS A 314 1.32 -20.19 9.38
N PRO A 315 0.85 -21.38 9.05
CA PRO A 315 -0.58 -21.69 9.07
C PRO A 315 -1.20 -21.37 10.44
N GLN A 316 -2.42 -20.87 10.46
CA GLN A 316 -3.10 -20.45 11.70
C GLN A 316 -3.14 -21.55 12.79
N LYS A 317 -3.28 -22.81 12.38
CA LYS A 317 -3.26 -23.96 13.29
C LYS A 317 -1.95 -24.15 14.07
N ASP A 318 -0.87 -23.52 13.60
CA ASP A 318 0.47 -23.63 14.20
C ASP A 318 0.78 -22.41 15.11
N TRP A 319 -0.17 -21.47 15.26
CA TRP A 319 -0.02 -20.32 16.16
C TRP A 319 -0.26 -20.75 17.61
N THR A 320 0.64 -20.34 18.50
CA THR A 320 0.48 -20.61 19.92
C THR A 320 -0.41 -19.56 20.60
N LYS A 321 -1.06 -19.95 21.68
CA LYS A 321 -1.87 -19.04 22.48
C LYS A 321 -1.05 -17.83 22.96
N GLU A 322 0.18 -18.06 23.41
CA GLU A 322 1.09 -17.00 23.85
C GLU A 322 1.40 -15.97 22.75
N GLN A 323 1.61 -16.43 21.50
CA GLN A 323 1.85 -15.54 20.35
C GLN A 323 0.62 -14.67 20.08
N ILE A 324 -0.57 -15.29 20.09
CA ILE A 324 -1.84 -14.57 19.88
C ILE A 324 -2.07 -13.54 20.98
N GLU A 325 -1.85 -13.89 22.26
CA GLU A 325 -2.02 -12.99 23.41
C GLU A 325 -1.06 -11.80 23.34
N LYS A 326 0.24 -12.03 23.05
CA LYS A 326 1.24 -10.96 22.87
C LYS A 326 0.87 -10.01 21.74
N MET A 327 0.45 -10.54 20.59
CA MET A 327 0.03 -9.74 19.45
C MET A 327 -1.23 -8.93 19.77
N THR A 328 -2.22 -9.56 20.43
CA THR A 328 -3.45 -8.90 20.85
C THR A 328 -3.17 -7.74 21.80
N GLU A 329 -2.30 -7.94 22.80
CA GLU A 329 -1.93 -6.89 23.77
C GLU A 329 -1.20 -5.72 23.09
N ALA A 330 -0.24 -6.02 22.19
CA ALA A 330 0.49 -5.00 21.45
C ALA A 330 -0.44 -4.21 20.51
N MET A 331 -1.36 -4.90 19.82
CA MET A 331 -2.37 -4.26 18.99
C MET A 331 -3.33 -3.39 19.82
N LYS A 332 -3.81 -3.84 20.99
CA LYS A 332 -4.65 -3.02 21.87
C LYS A 332 -3.97 -1.71 22.22
N LYS A 333 -2.70 -1.74 22.63
CA LYS A 333 -1.93 -0.51 22.92
C LYS A 333 -1.87 0.45 21.73
N ALA A 334 -1.68 -0.09 20.51
CA ALA A 334 -1.66 0.73 19.31
C ALA A 334 -3.04 1.33 19.01
N PHE A 335 -4.11 0.55 19.15
CA PHE A 335 -5.48 0.98 18.88
C PHE A 335 -6.04 1.94 19.94
N ASP A 336 -5.62 1.85 21.19
CA ASP A 336 -6.00 2.81 22.25
C ASP A 336 -5.67 4.25 21.86
N ALA A 337 -4.56 4.46 21.13
CA ALA A 337 -4.20 5.79 20.60
C ALA A 337 -5.16 6.29 19.50
N LEU A 338 -5.82 5.38 18.76
CA LEU A 338 -6.76 5.73 17.68
C LEU A 338 -8.14 6.11 18.21
N ILE A 339 -8.51 5.69 19.43
CA ILE A 339 -9.84 5.83 20.00
C ILE A 339 -9.96 7.10 20.84
N CYS A 340 -8.85 7.58 21.43
CA CYS A 340 -8.85 8.80 22.23
C CYS A 340 -9.42 10.00 21.44
N ASP A 341 -10.30 10.79 22.09
CA ASP A 341 -10.89 11.97 21.47
C ASP A 341 -9.83 12.98 21.05
N LYS A 342 -10.10 13.64 19.91
CA LYS A 342 -9.20 14.66 19.29
C LYS A 342 -9.11 15.97 20.11
N THR A 343 -9.79 16.05 21.23
CA THR A 343 -10.02 17.28 22.00
C THR A 343 -9.01 17.58 23.11
N GLU A 344 -7.92 16.80 23.23
CA GLU A 344 -6.84 17.12 24.15
C GLU A 344 -5.50 17.39 23.47
#